data_247247ae2a112321a1899ce17315de4c
#
_entry.id   247247ae2a112321a1899ce17315de4c
#
_cell.length_a   1.000
_cell.length_b   1.000
_cell.length_c   1.000
_cell.angle_alpha   90.00
_cell.angle_beta   90.00
_cell.angle_gamma   90.00
#
_symmetry.space_group_name_H-M   'P 1'
#
loop_
_entity.id
_entity.type
_entity.pdbx_description
1 polymer ?
#
loop_
_entity_poly.entity_id
_entity_poly.type
_entity_poly.pdbx_seq_one_letter_code
_entity_poly.pdbx_strand_id
1 'polypeptide(L)'
;MAGNKYDVLKDKQTELIRKATDGSAFIASTDAPALVDLTDSADSLLKPLPTTGTPALPWGDLGWLSADGAQFSRDVSTSDITSWGSVSPTRSDVTADSSTLTVACQETNIRTIGLSTGMDMSGIVPTAGSGEVQVKKPSRPSSRLYRVLALAVDQGDAGEIYIARYLPRAKVSSFSEQSFGGGDDPIMWGVTFTGFEDSDEGFSESWIFGGPGWKALLVDMGFPAAL
;
A
#
# COMPACT_ATOMS: atom_id res chain seq x y z
N MET A 1 -13.50 23.08 41.35
CA MET A 1 -12.86 21.81 40.90
C MET A 1 -11.37 22.00 41.08
N ALA A 2 -10.68 21.09 41.75
CA ALA A 2 -9.21 21.11 41.85
C ALA A 2 -8.61 20.73 40.48
N GLY A 3 -7.64 21.51 40.00
CA GLY A 3 -6.93 21.20 38.76
C GLY A 3 -6.03 19.97 38.95
N ASN A 4 -5.95 19.11 37.92
CA ASN A 4 -5.04 17.98 37.93
C ASN A 4 -3.63 18.43 37.47
N LYS A 5 -2.59 17.82 38.05
CA LYS A 5 -1.23 17.99 37.56
C LYS A 5 -1.08 17.25 36.22
N TYR A 6 -0.16 17.71 35.35
CA TYR A 6 0.10 17.12 34.05
C TYR A 6 0.38 15.60 34.11
N ASP A 7 1.13 15.16 35.15
CA ASP A 7 1.45 13.73 35.35
C ASP A 7 0.22 12.83 35.56
N VAL A 8 -0.90 13.39 36.03
CA VAL A 8 -2.17 12.64 36.19
C VAL A 8 -2.97 12.61 34.92
N LEU A 9 -2.74 13.55 34.01
CA LEU A 9 -3.46 13.67 32.75
C LEU A 9 -2.78 12.94 31.58
N LYS A 10 -1.47 12.71 31.69
CA LYS A 10 -0.73 12.02 30.61
C LYS A 10 -1.01 10.53 30.66
N ASP A 11 -1.31 9.97 29.48
CA ASP A 11 -1.44 8.54 29.24
C ASP A 11 -0.56 8.17 28.04
N LYS A 12 0.73 7.91 28.33
CA LYS A 12 1.73 7.61 27.31
C LYS A 12 2.20 6.17 27.48
N GLN A 13 1.98 5.37 26.46
CA GLN A 13 2.29 3.94 26.43
C GLN A 13 3.37 3.69 25.38
N THR A 14 4.55 3.27 25.82
CA THR A 14 5.69 3.04 24.93
C THR A 14 5.48 1.82 24.05
N GLU A 15 4.76 0.84 24.56
CA GLU A 15 4.40 -0.40 23.89
C GLU A 15 3.45 -0.21 22.70
N LEU A 16 2.84 0.97 22.58
CA LEU A 16 1.99 1.32 21.42
C LEU A 16 2.76 2.04 20.29
N ILE A 17 4.03 2.35 20.48
CA ILE A 17 4.87 2.92 19.42
C ILE A 17 5.22 1.82 18.44
N ARG A 18 4.89 2.02 17.15
CA ARG A 18 5.14 1.05 16.07
C ARG A 18 6.28 1.50 15.18
N LYS A 19 7.06 0.53 14.71
CA LYS A 19 8.11 0.73 13.72
C LYS A 19 8.05 -0.42 12.71
N ALA A 20 7.94 -0.09 11.43
CA ALA A 20 8.12 -1.08 10.39
C ALA A 20 9.58 -1.54 10.40
N THR A 21 9.83 -2.78 10.83
CA THR A 21 11.16 -3.38 10.85
C THR A 21 11.43 -4.16 9.57
N ASP A 22 10.35 -4.61 8.91
CA ASP A 22 10.35 -5.31 7.63
C ASP A 22 9.05 -5.00 6.89
N GLY A 23 8.98 -5.33 5.61
CA GLY A 23 7.76 -5.16 4.84
C GLY A 23 7.94 -5.48 3.36
N SER A 24 6.82 -5.70 2.69
CA SER A 24 6.78 -6.00 1.26
C SER A 24 5.58 -5.30 0.60
N ALA A 25 5.69 -5.10 -0.71
CA ALA A 25 4.59 -4.65 -1.53
C ALA A 25 4.20 -5.75 -2.54
N PHE A 26 2.93 -6.11 -2.55
CA PHE A 26 2.37 -7.13 -3.42
C PHE A 26 1.45 -6.51 -4.43
N ILE A 27 1.46 -7.05 -5.65
CA ILE A 27 0.54 -6.63 -6.70
C ILE A 27 -0.15 -7.82 -7.36
N ALA A 28 -1.34 -7.55 -7.89
CA ALA A 28 -2.07 -8.43 -8.78
C ALA A 28 -2.85 -7.60 -9.81
N SER A 29 -3.30 -8.22 -10.89
CA SER A 29 -4.31 -7.61 -11.76
C SER A 29 -5.68 -7.58 -11.10
N THR A 30 -6.57 -6.71 -11.54
CA THR A 30 -7.92 -6.57 -10.94
C THR A 30 -8.83 -7.78 -11.18
N ASP A 31 -8.48 -8.68 -12.08
CA ASP A 31 -9.15 -9.97 -12.28
C ASP A 31 -8.66 -11.06 -11.30
N ALA A 32 -7.61 -10.79 -10.52
CA ALA A 32 -7.23 -11.65 -9.41
C ALA A 32 -8.24 -11.53 -8.26
N PRO A 33 -8.41 -12.59 -7.42
CA PRO A 33 -9.29 -12.50 -6.26
C PRO A 33 -8.89 -11.35 -5.32
N ALA A 34 -9.90 -10.66 -4.79
CA ALA A 34 -9.69 -9.62 -3.79
C ALA A 34 -9.16 -10.20 -2.47
N LEU A 35 -8.50 -9.34 -1.69
CA LEU A 35 -8.08 -9.67 -0.34
C LEU A 35 -9.27 -9.47 0.60
N VAL A 36 -9.75 -10.56 1.20
CA VAL A 36 -10.87 -10.52 2.17
C VAL A 36 -10.33 -10.30 3.57
N ASP A 37 -9.43 -11.18 4.00
CA ASP A 37 -8.78 -11.13 5.32
C ASP A 37 -7.27 -11.27 5.16
N LEU A 38 -6.52 -10.52 5.95
CA LEU A 38 -5.06 -10.59 5.97
C LEU A 38 -4.55 -11.71 6.89
N THR A 39 -5.26 -11.94 8.01
CA THR A 39 -4.81 -12.88 9.04
C THR A 39 -5.81 -14.01 9.26
N ASP A 40 -5.31 -15.15 9.71
CA ASP A 40 -6.14 -16.30 10.09
C ASP A 40 -6.79 -16.08 11.46
N SER A 41 -8.04 -16.54 11.60
CA SER A 41 -8.79 -16.39 12.85
C SER A 41 -8.30 -17.31 13.98
N ALA A 42 -7.61 -18.40 13.64
CA ALA A 42 -7.16 -19.38 14.63
C ALA A 42 -5.89 -18.95 15.37
N ASP A 43 -4.90 -18.42 14.64
CA ASP A 43 -3.59 -18.10 15.19
C ASP A 43 -3.18 -16.63 15.00
N SER A 44 -4.00 -15.86 14.27
CA SER A 44 -3.74 -14.45 13.90
C SER A 44 -2.51 -14.26 13.02
N LEU A 45 -1.97 -15.32 12.39
CA LEU A 45 -0.86 -15.24 11.44
C LEU A 45 -1.36 -14.85 10.04
N LEU A 46 -0.42 -14.45 9.17
CA LEU A 46 -0.75 -14.08 7.80
C LEU A 46 -1.32 -15.25 7.00
N LYS A 47 -2.44 -15.02 6.32
CA LYS A 47 -2.97 -15.94 5.33
C LYS A 47 -2.16 -15.88 4.04
N PRO A 48 -2.04 -17.00 3.31
CA PRO A 48 -1.55 -16.96 1.93
C PRO A 48 -2.40 -16.00 1.08
N LEU A 49 -1.74 -15.26 0.21
CA LEU A 49 -2.46 -14.43 -0.76
C LEU A 49 -3.34 -15.30 -1.67
N PRO A 50 -4.51 -14.80 -2.10
CA PRO A 50 -5.43 -15.58 -2.90
C PRO A 50 -4.80 -16.03 -4.22
N THR A 51 -4.91 -17.34 -4.53
CA THR A 51 -4.31 -17.95 -5.74
C THR A 51 -5.34 -18.57 -6.67
N THR A 52 -6.64 -18.40 -6.40
CA THR A 52 -7.71 -19.01 -7.21
C THR A 52 -7.87 -18.31 -8.56
N GLY A 53 -8.23 -19.09 -9.58
CA GLY A 53 -8.41 -18.58 -10.94
C GLY A 53 -7.10 -18.55 -11.76
N THR A 54 -7.17 -17.91 -12.92
CA THR A 54 -6.05 -17.68 -13.85
C THR A 54 -5.96 -16.20 -14.21
N PRO A 55 -5.66 -15.31 -13.24
CA PRO A 55 -5.58 -13.88 -13.49
C PRO A 55 -4.43 -13.55 -14.45
N ALA A 56 -4.54 -12.46 -15.16
CA ALA A 56 -3.50 -11.98 -16.08
C ALA A 56 -2.18 -11.69 -15.34
N LEU A 57 -2.27 -11.22 -14.10
CA LEU A 57 -1.14 -11.10 -13.18
C LEU A 57 -1.60 -11.61 -11.80
N PRO A 58 -1.14 -12.80 -11.36
CA PRO A 58 -1.44 -13.32 -10.03
C PRO A 58 -0.74 -12.49 -8.96
N TRP A 59 -1.27 -12.54 -7.73
CA TRP A 59 -0.62 -11.94 -6.57
C TRP A 59 0.84 -12.33 -6.47
N GLY A 60 1.69 -11.36 -6.26
CA GLY A 60 3.12 -11.60 -6.08
C GLY A 60 3.84 -10.38 -5.55
N ASP A 61 4.92 -10.67 -4.85
CA ASP A 61 5.82 -9.69 -4.27
C ASP A 61 6.56 -8.90 -5.36
N LEU A 62 6.80 -7.63 -5.10
CA LEU A 62 7.67 -6.77 -5.94
C LEU A 62 9.16 -6.99 -5.66
N GLY A 63 9.49 -7.69 -4.56
CA GLY A 63 10.84 -7.92 -4.10
C GLY A 63 11.36 -6.79 -3.19
N TRP A 64 12.68 -6.67 -3.08
CA TRP A 64 13.31 -5.68 -2.23
C TRP A 64 12.93 -4.26 -2.61
N LEU A 65 12.50 -3.50 -1.61
CA LEU A 65 12.22 -2.07 -1.73
C LEU A 65 13.42 -1.24 -1.24
N SER A 66 13.43 0.04 -1.57
CA SER A 66 14.38 0.99 -0.98
C SER A 66 14.21 1.06 0.55
N ALA A 67 15.22 1.59 1.23
CA ALA A 67 15.17 1.79 2.68
C ALA A 67 14.02 2.69 3.16
N ASP A 68 13.43 3.48 2.26
CA ASP A 68 12.24 4.29 2.54
C ASP A 68 10.95 3.46 2.62
N GLY A 69 10.97 2.20 2.16
CA GLY A 69 9.83 1.30 2.16
C GLY A 69 8.69 1.79 1.28
N ALA A 70 7.46 1.53 1.72
CA ALA A 70 6.23 1.98 1.07
C ALA A 70 5.78 3.32 1.68
N GLN A 71 5.64 4.36 0.86
CA GLN A 71 5.24 5.70 1.29
C GLN A 71 3.79 5.98 0.90
N PHE A 72 3.00 6.47 1.86
CA PHE A 72 1.60 6.78 1.66
C PHE A 72 1.34 8.28 1.77
N SER A 73 0.50 8.80 0.89
CA SER A 73 -0.03 10.15 0.97
C SER A 73 -1.53 10.14 0.73
N ARG A 74 -2.23 11.07 1.37
CA ARG A 74 -3.66 11.32 1.17
C ARG A 74 -3.84 12.79 0.89
N ASP A 75 -4.51 13.12 -0.20
CA ASP A 75 -4.83 14.48 -0.61
C ASP A 75 -6.34 14.69 -0.57
N VAL A 76 -6.77 15.68 0.21
CA VAL A 76 -8.17 16.03 0.39
C VAL A 76 -8.37 17.46 -0.10
N SER A 77 -9.19 17.63 -1.12
CA SER A 77 -9.59 18.93 -1.62
C SER A 77 -10.98 19.31 -1.10
N THR A 78 -11.13 20.58 -0.70
CA THR A 78 -12.41 21.12 -0.24
C THR A 78 -12.85 22.29 -1.10
N SER A 79 -14.16 22.50 -1.19
CA SER A 79 -14.78 23.68 -1.78
C SER A 79 -15.55 24.43 -0.70
N ASP A 80 -15.22 25.70 -0.54
CA ASP A 80 -15.78 26.57 0.51
C ASP A 80 -16.79 27.52 -0.07
N ILE A 81 -17.95 27.64 0.58
CA ILE A 81 -18.98 28.65 0.28
C ILE A 81 -18.86 29.77 1.30
N THR A 82 -18.61 30.99 0.81
CA THR A 82 -18.61 32.19 1.62
C THR A 82 -19.97 32.90 1.51
N SER A 83 -20.48 33.43 2.60
CA SER A 83 -21.73 34.18 2.64
C SER A 83 -21.49 35.66 2.97
N TRP A 84 -22.38 36.55 2.50
CA TRP A 84 -22.28 37.97 2.78
C TRP A 84 -22.28 38.23 4.29
N GLY A 85 -21.31 39.01 4.75
CA GLY A 85 -21.16 39.39 6.17
C GLY A 85 -20.36 38.38 7.00
N SER A 86 -19.92 37.25 6.43
CA SER A 86 -19.03 36.28 7.09
C SER A 86 -17.62 36.39 6.56
N VAL A 87 -16.64 36.44 7.47
CA VAL A 87 -15.19 36.36 7.13
C VAL A 87 -14.74 34.91 6.95
N SER A 88 -15.42 33.98 7.61
CA SER A 88 -15.13 32.53 7.51
C SER A 88 -16.10 31.86 6.55
N PRO A 89 -15.68 30.77 5.89
CA PRO A 89 -16.61 29.98 5.09
C PRO A 89 -17.80 29.51 5.91
N THR A 90 -19.00 29.63 5.33
CA THR A 90 -20.25 29.21 5.98
C THR A 90 -20.54 27.72 5.72
N ARG A 91 -19.94 27.13 4.70
CA ARG A 91 -19.99 25.71 4.36
C ARG A 91 -18.71 25.30 3.68
N SER A 92 -18.23 24.10 3.99
CA SER A 92 -17.08 23.44 3.34
C SER A 92 -17.48 22.02 2.97
N ASP A 93 -17.33 21.67 1.70
CA ASP A 93 -17.64 20.34 1.18
C ASP A 93 -16.35 19.70 0.65
N VAL A 94 -16.13 18.42 0.93
CA VAL A 94 -15.02 17.65 0.35
C VAL A 94 -15.35 17.38 -1.11
N THR A 95 -14.46 17.79 -2.02
CA THR A 95 -14.63 17.64 -3.47
C THR A 95 -13.78 16.54 -4.06
N ALA A 96 -12.67 16.21 -3.42
CA ALA A 96 -11.82 15.07 -3.78
C ALA A 96 -11.11 14.53 -2.53
N ASP A 97 -10.94 13.23 -2.49
CA ASP A 97 -10.17 12.50 -1.48
C ASP A 97 -9.44 11.36 -2.22
N SER A 98 -8.14 11.47 -2.33
CA SER A 98 -7.33 10.52 -3.09
C SER A 98 -6.16 10.02 -2.25
N SER A 99 -5.96 8.71 -2.25
CA SER A 99 -4.82 8.06 -1.60
C SER A 99 -3.81 7.64 -2.65
N THR A 100 -2.53 7.87 -2.35
CA THR A 100 -1.43 7.40 -3.17
C THR A 100 -0.47 6.54 -2.36
N LEU A 101 0.13 5.58 -3.06
CA LEU A 101 1.18 4.70 -2.55
C LEU A 101 2.37 4.79 -3.50
N THR A 102 3.52 5.18 -2.98
CA THR A 102 4.80 5.20 -3.72
C THR A 102 5.70 4.09 -3.20
N VAL A 103 6.26 3.33 -4.11
CA VAL A 103 7.28 2.31 -3.85
C VAL A 103 8.44 2.45 -4.81
N ALA A 104 9.66 2.21 -4.34
CA ALA A 104 10.86 2.18 -5.15
C ALA A 104 11.50 0.80 -5.01
N CYS A 105 11.32 -0.05 -6.04
CA CYS A 105 11.82 -1.42 -6.04
C CYS A 105 13.27 -1.47 -6.51
N GLN A 106 14.08 -2.28 -5.84
CA GLN A 106 15.49 -2.51 -6.18
C GLN A 106 15.66 -3.74 -7.09
N GLU A 107 14.69 -4.64 -7.07
CA GLU A 107 14.76 -5.84 -7.90
C GLU A 107 14.29 -5.57 -9.32
N THR A 108 15.03 -6.15 -10.27
CA THR A 108 14.66 -6.18 -11.69
C THR A 108 13.97 -7.51 -11.99
N ASN A 109 12.65 -7.51 -11.97
CA ASN A 109 11.83 -8.68 -12.26
C ASN A 109 10.69 -8.33 -13.22
N ILE A 110 9.93 -9.32 -13.66
CA ILE A 110 8.84 -9.15 -14.63
C ILE A 110 7.76 -8.17 -14.16
N ARG A 111 7.51 -8.09 -12.83
CA ARG A 111 6.52 -7.20 -12.24
C ARG A 111 7.01 -5.76 -12.20
N THR A 112 8.23 -5.53 -11.72
CA THR A 112 8.83 -4.20 -11.62
C THR A 112 9.06 -3.59 -12.99
N ILE A 113 9.53 -4.37 -13.98
CA ILE A 113 9.64 -3.93 -15.37
C ILE A 113 8.25 -3.60 -15.94
N GLY A 114 7.27 -4.48 -15.76
CA GLY A 114 5.90 -4.28 -16.24
C GLY A 114 5.25 -3.03 -15.68
N LEU A 115 5.40 -2.77 -14.37
CA LEU A 115 4.91 -1.56 -13.72
C LEU A 115 5.58 -0.30 -14.27
N SER A 116 6.92 -0.29 -14.29
CA SER A 116 7.70 0.88 -14.70
C SER A 116 7.53 1.22 -16.19
N THR A 117 7.35 0.23 -17.04
CA THR A 117 7.11 0.44 -18.47
C THR A 117 5.64 0.66 -18.83
N GLY A 118 4.73 0.29 -17.93
CA GLY A 118 3.29 0.28 -18.17
C GLY A 118 2.84 -0.79 -19.17
N MET A 119 3.66 -1.84 -19.35
CA MET A 119 3.46 -2.85 -20.38
C MET A 119 2.87 -4.15 -19.84
N ASP A 120 2.19 -4.89 -20.74
CA ASP A 120 1.84 -6.27 -20.49
C ASP A 120 3.05 -7.17 -20.71
N MET A 121 3.47 -7.80 -19.64
CA MET A 121 4.61 -8.73 -19.68
C MET A 121 4.18 -10.18 -19.96
N SER A 122 2.88 -10.49 -19.97
CA SER A 122 2.38 -11.87 -20.10
C SER A 122 2.74 -12.54 -21.43
N GLY A 123 2.90 -11.75 -22.50
CA GLY A 123 3.28 -12.24 -23.83
C GLY A 123 4.76 -12.06 -24.17
N ILE A 124 5.58 -11.59 -23.23
CA ILE A 124 7.01 -11.35 -23.49
C ILE A 124 7.77 -12.66 -23.32
N VAL A 125 8.41 -13.09 -24.40
CA VAL A 125 9.25 -14.30 -24.42
C VAL A 125 10.70 -13.90 -24.69
N PRO A 126 11.66 -14.38 -23.89
CA PRO A 126 13.09 -14.16 -24.15
C PRO A 126 13.51 -14.71 -25.50
N THR A 127 14.42 -14.03 -26.16
CA THR A 127 15.01 -14.50 -27.43
C THR A 127 15.75 -15.82 -27.22
N ALA A 128 15.42 -16.82 -28.03
CA ALA A 128 16.06 -18.11 -27.96
C ALA A 128 17.57 -17.99 -28.20
N GLY A 129 18.35 -18.59 -27.30
CA GLY A 129 19.82 -18.61 -27.36
C GLY A 129 20.49 -17.44 -26.62
N SER A 130 20.04 -16.19 -26.77
CA SER A 130 20.61 -15.02 -26.07
C SER A 130 19.95 -14.73 -24.72
N GLY A 131 18.70 -15.14 -24.52
CA GLY A 131 17.92 -14.78 -23.35
C GLY A 131 17.52 -13.29 -23.28
N GLU A 132 17.77 -12.54 -24.34
CA GLU A 132 17.43 -11.11 -24.40
C GLU A 132 15.91 -10.89 -24.33
N VAL A 133 15.51 -9.96 -23.46
CA VAL A 133 14.11 -9.51 -23.34
C VAL A 133 14.00 -8.08 -23.84
N GLN A 134 13.20 -7.89 -24.86
CA GLN A 134 12.94 -6.56 -25.43
C GLN A 134 11.49 -6.14 -25.15
N VAL A 135 11.31 -5.05 -24.41
CA VAL A 135 10.02 -4.46 -24.10
C VAL A 135 9.84 -3.18 -24.93
N LYS A 136 8.88 -3.19 -25.85
CA LYS A 136 8.61 -2.05 -26.76
C LYS A 136 7.43 -1.25 -26.26
N LYS A 137 7.66 0.02 -25.88
CA LYS A 137 6.58 0.91 -25.47
C LYS A 137 5.67 1.24 -26.67
N PRO A 138 4.37 0.97 -26.61
CA PRO A 138 3.46 1.33 -27.70
C PRO A 138 3.25 2.84 -27.74
N SER A 139 2.89 3.34 -28.92
CA SER A 139 2.55 4.76 -29.12
C SER A 139 1.32 5.21 -28.34
N ARG A 140 0.45 4.27 -27.96
CA ARG A 140 -0.74 4.49 -27.12
C ARG A 140 -0.69 3.51 -25.95
N PRO A 141 -0.08 3.91 -24.79
CA PRO A 141 -0.06 3.04 -23.63
C PRO A 141 -1.48 2.85 -23.08
N SER A 142 -1.81 1.62 -22.74
CA SER A 142 -3.05 1.31 -22.03
C SER A 142 -2.90 1.61 -20.55
N SER A 143 -3.97 2.14 -19.96
CA SER A 143 -4.05 2.31 -18.51
C SER A 143 -4.42 0.97 -17.88
N ARG A 144 -3.49 0.40 -17.10
CA ARG A 144 -3.71 -0.84 -16.37
C ARG A 144 -4.13 -0.56 -14.95
N LEU A 145 -5.00 -1.40 -14.46
CA LEU A 145 -5.46 -1.38 -13.08
C LEU A 145 -4.88 -2.58 -12.33
N TYR A 146 -4.53 -2.35 -11.09
CA TYR A 146 -3.90 -3.32 -10.21
C TYR A 146 -4.60 -3.36 -8.87
N ARG A 147 -4.56 -4.51 -8.20
CA ARG A 147 -4.74 -4.65 -6.76
C ARG A 147 -3.36 -4.50 -6.13
N VAL A 148 -3.24 -3.67 -5.10
CA VAL A 148 -1.95 -3.41 -4.45
C VAL A 148 -2.10 -3.59 -2.95
N LEU A 149 -1.21 -4.34 -2.33
CA LEU A 149 -1.11 -4.54 -0.90
C LEU A 149 0.29 -4.17 -0.45
N ALA A 150 0.42 -3.18 0.40
CA ALA A 150 1.67 -2.90 1.11
C ALA A 150 1.53 -3.37 2.56
N LEU A 151 2.45 -4.21 2.98
CA LEU A 151 2.49 -4.83 4.29
C LEU A 151 3.76 -4.42 5.02
N ALA A 152 3.61 -3.93 6.23
CA ALA A 152 4.70 -3.67 7.17
C ALA A 152 4.58 -4.64 8.35
N VAL A 153 5.72 -5.10 8.83
CA VAL A 153 5.84 -6.00 9.97
C VAL A 153 6.63 -5.32 11.07
N ASP A 154 6.07 -5.34 12.27
CA ASP A 154 6.73 -4.92 13.51
C ASP A 154 6.77 -6.10 14.48
N GLN A 155 7.70 -6.10 15.43
CA GLN A 155 7.85 -7.14 16.43
C GLN A 155 7.42 -6.61 17.80
N GLY A 156 6.38 -7.19 18.37
CA GLY A 156 5.95 -6.97 19.74
C GLY A 156 6.34 -8.11 20.67
N ASP A 157 6.17 -7.94 21.98
CA ASP A 157 6.48 -8.97 22.99
C ASP A 157 5.61 -10.24 22.81
N ALA A 158 4.38 -10.07 22.35
CA ALA A 158 3.43 -11.17 22.11
C ALA A 158 3.52 -11.77 20.68
N GLY A 159 4.45 -11.30 19.86
CA GLY A 159 4.66 -11.76 18.49
C GLY A 159 4.55 -10.64 17.46
N GLU A 160 4.45 -11.02 16.21
CA GLU A 160 4.42 -10.09 15.09
C GLU A 160 3.14 -9.23 15.06
N ILE A 161 3.32 -8.01 14.57
CA ILE A 161 2.26 -7.04 14.34
C ILE A 161 2.29 -6.69 12.87
N TYR A 162 1.15 -6.87 12.20
CA TYR A 162 0.98 -6.59 10.78
C TYR A 162 0.19 -5.30 10.59
N ILE A 163 0.75 -4.40 9.80
CA ILE A 163 0.09 -3.15 9.40
C ILE A 163 0.09 -3.13 7.88
N ALA A 164 -1.09 -3.15 7.29
CA ALA A 164 -1.19 -3.19 5.85
C ALA A 164 -2.14 -2.13 5.30
N ARG A 165 -1.88 -1.72 4.07
CA ARG A 165 -2.79 -0.91 3.26
C ARG A 165 -3.09 -1.63 1.97
N TYR A 166 -4.35 -1.78 1.69
CA TYR A 166 -4.87 -2.46 0.51
C TYR A 166 -5.62 -1.48 -0.38
N LEU A 167 -5.19 -1.39 -1.63
CA LEU A 167 -5.86 -0.66 -2.70
C LEU A 167 -6.49 -1.69 -3.65
N PRO A 168 -7.81 -1.92 -3.61
CA PRO A 168 -8.46 -2.93 -4.43
C PRO A 168 -8.39 -2.61 -5.92
N ARG A 169 -8.35 -1.31 -6.24
CA ARG A 169 -8.27 -0.81 -7.60
C ARG A 169 -7.33 0.38 -7.65
N ALA A 170 -6.13 0.18 -8.15
CA ALA A 170 -5.10 1.21 -8.23
C ALA A 170 -4.53 1.30 -9.65
N LYS A 171 -4.01 2.46 -9.99
CA LYS A 171 -3.35 2.75 -11.26
C LYS A 171 -2.01 3.39 -10.99
N VAL A 172 -0.99 3.04 -11.78
CA VAL A 172 0.26 3.79 -11.79
C VAL A 172 -0.01 5.19 -12.34
N SER A 173 0.19 6.20 -11.52
CA SER A 173 -0.05 7.61 -11.84
C SER A 173 1.23 8.37 -12.16
N SER A 174 2.38 7.97 -11.58
CA SER A 174 3.67 8.54 -11.91
C SER A 174 4.80 7.52 -11.80
N PHE A 175 5.92 7.88 -12.41
CA PHE A 175 7.14 7.09 -12.43
C PHE A 175 8.27 7.96 -11.88
N SER A 176 9.11 7.37 -11.03
CA SER A 176 10.33 8.03 -10.57
C SER A 176 11.37 8.07 -11.68
N GLU A 177 12.27 9.03 -11.60
CA GLU A 177 13.45 9.05 -12.46
C GLU A 177 14.29 7.81 -12.23
N GLN A 178 14.79 7.21 -13.31
CA GLN A 178 15.68 6.07 -13.27
C GLN A 178 17.07 6.50 -13.73
N SER A 179 18.09 6.24 -12.92
CA SER A 179 19.47 6.55 -13.21
C SER A 179 20.30 5.28 -13.42
N PHE A 180 21.11 5.26 -14.44
CA PHE A 180 22.14 4.24 -14.66
C PHE A 180 23.50 4.84 -14.25
N GLY A 181 23.72 4.95 -12.94
CA GLY A 181 24.95 5.47 -12.37
C GLY A 181 25.90 4.36 -11.92
N GLY A 182 27.17 4.70 -11.72
CA GLY A 182 28.21 3.78 -11.21
C GLY A 182 28.50 3.95 -9.72
N GLY A 183 27.58 4.53 -8.94
CA GLY A 183 27.72 4.71 -7.49
C GLY A 183 27.22 3.51 -6.69
N ASP A 184 27.01 3.73 -5.41
CA ASP A 184 26.53 2.70 -4.47
C ASP A 184 25.02 2.45 -4.57
N ASP A 185 24.29 3.28 -5.34
CA ASP A 185 22.84 3.17 -5.49
C ASP A 185 22.46 2.13 -6.55
N PRO A 186 21.53 1.20 -6.26
CA PRO A 186 21.04 0.26 -7.25
C PRO A 186 20.15 0.96 -8.28
N ILE A 187 19.94 0.31 -9.43
CA ILE A 187 18.91 0.75 -10.39
C ILE A 187 17.55 0.62 -9.75
N MET A 188 16.81 1.72 -9.62
CA MET A 188 15.52 1.77 -8.96
C MET A 188 14.36 1.74 -9.95
N TRP A 189 13.30 1.01 -9.57
CA TRP A 189 12.04 0.94 -10.31
C TRP A 189 10.94 1.60 -9.46
N GLY A 190 10.92 2.94 -9.49
CA GLY A 190 10.00 3.72 -8.67
C GLY A 190 8.68 3.99 -9.37
N VAL A 191 7.57 3.69 -8.70
CA VAL A 191 6.21 3.94 -9.18
C VAL A 191 5.34 4.48 -8.07
N THR A 192 4.38 5.35 -8.44
CA THR A 192 3.32 5.82 -7.55
C THR A 192 1.99 5.28 -8.04
N PHE A 193 1.27 4.63 -7.16
CA PHE A 193 -0.10 4.18 -7.39
C PHE A 193 -1.08 5.20 -6.83
N THR A 194 -2.17 5.44 -7.55
CA THR A 194 -3.35 6.15 -7.04
C THR A 194 -4.49 5.15 -6.90
N GLY A 195 -5.12 5.14 -5.72
CA GLY A 195 -6.29 4.32 -5.42
C GLY A 195 -7.56 4.90 -6.04
N PHE A 196 -8.42 4.02 -6.52
CA PHE A 196 -9.76 4.32 -7.00
C PHE A 196 -10.77 3.42 -6.31
N GLU A 197 -11.99 3.89 -6.17
CA GLU A 197 -13.07 3.05 -5.69
C GLU A 197 -13.26 1.83 -6.61
N ASP A 198 -13.31 0.67 -5.99
CA ASP A 198 -13.70 -0.57 -6.65
C ASP A 198 -15.19 -0.79 -6.40
N SER A 199 -15.97 -0.95 -7.47
CA SER A 199 -17.43 -1.08 -7.38
C SER A 199 -17.87 -2.37 -6.68
N ASP A 200 -17.05 -3.41 -6.72
CA ASP A 200 -17.36 -4.71 -6.12
C ASP A 200 -17.01 -4.73 -4.63
N GLU A 201 -15.94 -4.03 -4.25
CA GLU A 201 -15.47 -3.92 -2.87
C GLU A 201 -16.13 -2.75 -2.11
N GLY A 202 -16.52 -1.68 -2.82
CA GLY A 202 -17.18 -0.50 -2.25
C GLY A 202 -16.24 0.48 -1.54
N PHE A 203 -14.92 0.39 -1.74
CA PHE A 203 -13.94 1.31 -1.17
C PHE A 203 -12.72 1.51 -2.09
N SER A 204 -11.96 2.57 -1.87
CA SER A 204 -10.72 2.89 -2.60
C SER A 204 -9.46 2.45 -1.87
N GLU A 205 -9.51 2.38 -0.53
CA GLU A 205 -8.41 1.98 0.34
C GLU A 205 -8.95 1.29 1.60
N SER A 206 -8.27 0.26 2.06
CA SER A 206 -8.51 -0.38 3.35
C SER A 206 -7.22 -0.42 4.17
N TRP A 207 -7.35 -0.10 5.45
CA TRP A 207 -6.28 -0.19 6.43
C TRP A 207 -6.52 -1.42 7.29
N ILE A 208 -5.54 -2.31 7.31
CA ILE A 208 -5.66 -3.60 7.97
C ILE A 208 -4.59 -3.70 9.04
N PHE A 209 -5.03 -4.06 10.23
CA PHE A 209 -4.16 -4.24 11.38
C PHE A 209 -4.40 -5.63 11.95
N GLY A 210 -3.36 -6.38 12.22
CA GLY A 210 -3.49 -7.76 12.67
C GLY A 210 -2.20 -8.32 13.26
N GLY A 211 -2.22 -9.61 13.50
CA GLY A 211 -1.09 -10.34 14.09
C GLY A 211 -1.28 -10.65 15.58
N PRO A 212 -0.54 -11.64 16.10
CA PRO A 212 -0.64 -12.03 17.51
C PRO A 212 -0.26 -10.89 18.45
N GLY A 213 0.77 -10.11 18.11
CA GLY A 213 1.17 -8.92 18.89
C GLY A 213 0.11 -7.81 18.88
N TRP A 214 -0.57 -7.59 17.73
CA TRP A 214 -1.68 -6.64 17.64
C TRP A 214 -2.86 -7.06 18.51
N LYS A 215 -3.26 -8.34 18.42
CA LYS A 215 -4.37 -8.90 19.20
C LYS A 215 -4.16 -8.76 20.71
N ALA A 216 -2.93 -8.91 21.18
CA ALA A 216 -2.59 -8.78 22.59
C ALA A 216 -2.73 -7.35 23.12
N LEU A 217 -2.56 -6.34 22.26
CA LEU A 217 -2.59 -4.92 22.63
C LEU A 217 -3.94 -4.23 22.40
N LEU A 218 -4.96 -4.93 21.91
CA LEU A 218 -6.26 -4.34 21.56
C LEU A 218 -6.86 -3.50 22.69
N VAL A 219 -6.85 -4.02 23.92
CA VAL A 219 -7.44 -3.34 25.07
C VAL A 219 -6.63 -2.09 25.44
N ASP A 220 -5.32 -2.16 25.40
CA ASP A 220 -4.43 -1.02 25.69
C ASP A 220 -4.55 0.09 24.66
N MET A 221 -4.88 -0.28 23.42
CA MET A 221 -5.20 0.67 22.32
C MET A 221 -6.62 1.23 22.39
N GLY A 222 -7.46 0.76 23.33
CA GLY A 222 -8.84 1.20 23.49
C GLY A 222 -9.86 0.44 22.62
N PHE A 223 -9.48 -0.66 21.96
CA PHE A 223 -10.41 -1.55 21.29
C PHE A 223 -11.04 -2.54 22.28
N PRO A 224 -12.24 -3.09 21.99
CA PRO A 224 -12.74 -4.22 22.78
C PRO A 224 -11.83 -5.44 22.59
N ALA A 225 -11.77 -6.31 23.60
CA ALA A 225 -11.06 -7.58 23.48
C ALA A 225 -11.62 -8.40 22.30
N ALA A 226 -10.72 -9.06 21.56
CA ALA A 226 -11.15 -9.99 20.53
C ALA A 226 -11.89 -11.18 21.19
N LEU A 227 -13.06 -11.50 20.68
CA LEU A 227 -13.91 -12.60 21.14
C LEU A 227 -13.35 -13.96 20.69
#